data_1dfd449e3db07b04a9ca329f0b0330cc
#
_entry.id   1dfd449e3db07b04a9ca329f0b0330cc
#
_cell.length_a   1.000
_cell.length_b   1.000
_cell.length_c   1.000
_cell.angle_alpha   90.00
_cell.angle_beta   90.00
_cell.angle_gamma   90.00
#
_symmetry.space_group_name_H-M   'P 1'
#
loop_
_entity.id
_entity.type
_entity.pdbx_description
1 polymer ?
#
loop_
_entity_poly.entity_id
_entity_poly.type
_entity_poly.pdbx_seq_one_letter_code
_entity_poly.pdbx_strand_id
1 'polypeptide(L)'
;MGSAGQRPLMGFAWHRSDRLPFRRLLLVGLLGCVFSFPVWADERPTPKSLWQTVLTPPAADQPPTPRRPWVLRDREIALDLPLLQVLKDAGARPHPRITVELFDGANHELDITSTVSRINDTAIIRGTFKPPSRGDFTFVVNANLLVGTMQLGDRLYKTEHIANGRLRLLEVDPEKLPPD
;
A
#
# COMPACT_ATOMS: atom_id res chain seq x y z
N MET A 1 -27.19 -54.86 24.44
CA MET A 1 -27.46 -55.59 23.21
C MET A 1 -26.56 -54.94 22.17
N GLY A 2 -25.39 -55.40 21.91
CA GLY A 2 -24.92 -56.64 21.34
C GLY A 2 -24.77 -56.37 19.85
N SER A 3 -23.63 -56.36 19.26
CA SER A 3 -22.72 -57.37 18.76
C SER A 3 -21.63 -56.69 17.93
N ALA A 4 -20.44 -56.69 18.10
CA ALA A 4 -19.30 -57.59 17.89
C ALA A 4 -19.29 -58.31 16.52
N GLY A 5 -18.23 -58.09 15.75
CA GLY A 5 -17.89 -58.83 14.52
C GLY A 5 -16.60 -58.24 13.94
N GLN A 6 -15.50 -58.58 14.36
CA GLN A 6 -14.51 -59.63 14.02
C GLN A 6 -13.90 -59.48 12.63
N ARG A 7 -12.56 -59.38 12.65
CA ARG A 7 -11.56 -59.45 11.57
C ARG A 7 -11.53 -60.81 10.86
N PRO A 8 -10.88 -60.93 9.70
CA PRO A 8 -9.61 -61.67 9.77
C PRO A 8 -8.44 -61.06 8.97
N LEU A 9 -7.29 -61.40 9.47
CA LEU A 9 -5.95 -61.38 8.89
C LEU A 9 -5.76 -62.57 7.93
N MET A 10 -5.02 -62.36 6.88
CA MET A 10 -4.19 -63.39 6.15
C MET A 10 -3.39 -62.58 5.17
N GLY A 11 -2.12 -62.61 5.05
CA GLY A 11 -1.14 -63.63 5.35
C GLY A 11 -0.39 -64.04 4.11
N PHE A 12 0.92 -63.77 4.12
CA PHE A 12 1.97 -64.46 3.34
C PHE A 12 1.99 -64.35 1.80
N ALA A 13 3.11 -63.90 1.16
CA ALA A 13 4.20 -64.79 0.75
C ALA A 13 5.38 -64.00 0.17
N TRP A 14 6.50 -64.31 0.73
CA TRP A 14 7.84 -64.02 0.19
C TRP A 14 8.07 -64.81 -1.10
N HIS A 15 8.62 -64.14 -2.13
CA HIS A 15 9.36 -64.88 -3.15
C HIS A 15 10.68 -64.19 -3.44
N ARG A 16 11.71 -64.86 -3.09
CA ARG A 16 13.15 -64.59 -3.28
C ARG A 16 13.59 -65.38 -4.51
N SER A 17 14.24 -64.77 -5.45
CA SER A 17 15.16 -65.44 -6.40
C SER A 17 15.98 -64.37 -7.10
N ASP A 18 17.13 -64.19 -6.71
CA ASP A 18 18.49 -64.56 -7.14
C ASP A 18 18.81 -64.42 -8.62
N ARG A 19 19.96 -63.74 -8.78
CA ARG A 19 21.05 -63.91 -9.78
C ARG A 19 21.20 -62.83 -10.84
N LEU A 20 22.26 -62.09 -10.64
CA LEU A 20 23.12 -61.34 -11.57
C LEU A 20 23.65 -62.25 -12.70
N PRO A 21 24.41 -61.81 -13.72
CA PRO A 21 24.91 -60.51 -14.10
C PRO A 21 24.83 -60.21 -15.62
N PHE A 22 24.95 -59.00 -16.08
CA PHE A 22 25.67 -58.71 -17.32
C PHE A 22 26.06 -57.24 -17.44
N ARG A 23 27.37 -57.01 -17.41
CA ARG A 23 28.03 -55.79 -17.85
C ARG A 23 27.57 -55.40 -19.24
N ARG A 24 27.00 -54.23 -19.42
CA ARG A 24 27.17 -53.44 -20.64
C ARG A 24 27.22 -51.97 -20.28
N LEU A 25 28.39 -51.43 -20.44
CA LEU A 25 28.76 -50.05 -20.53
C LEU A 25 27.88 -49.37 -21.58
N LEU A 26 26.99 -48.46 -21.18
CA LEU A 26 26.35 -47.53 -22.10
C LEU A 26 26.50 -46.15 -21.49
N LEU A 27 27.45 -45.44 -22.06
CA LEU A 27 27.73 -44.02 -21.90
C LEU A 27 26.54 -43.28 -22.52
N VAL A 28 25.55 -42.95 -21.72
CA VAL A 28 24.47 -42.07 -22.16
C VAL A 28 24.76 -40.67 -21.62
N GLY A 29 25.10 -39.80 -22.56
CA GLY A 29 25.36 -38.39 -22.32
C GLY A 29 24.23 -37.74 -21.56
N LEU A 30 24.59 -37.15 -20.42
CA LEU A 30 23.74 -36.31 -19.62
C LEU A 30 23.60 -34.98 -20.36
N LEU A 31 22.63 -34.88 -21.28
CA LEU A 31 22.24 -33.63 -21.89
C LEU A 31 21.48 -32.85 -20.83
N GLY A 32 22.21 -32.02 -20.09
CA GLY A 32 21.63 -31.11 -19.12
C GLY A 32 20.73 -30.11 -19.82
N CYS A 33 19.44 -30.39 -19.88
CA CYS A 33 18.44 -29.39 -20.15
C CYS A 33 18.44 -28.39 -18.98
N VAL A 34 19.20 -27.31 -19.14
CA VAL A 34 19.07 -26.13 -18.31
C VAL A 34 17.70 -25.55 -18.63
N PHE A 35 16.71 -25.95 -17.87
CA PHE A 35 15.41 -25.25 -17.86
C PHE A 35 15.65 -23.86 -17.27
N SER A 36 15.98 -22.90 -18.13
CA SER A 36 15.90 -21.48 -17.80
C SER A 36 14.42 -21.17 -17.57
N PHE A 37 13.99 -21.27 -16.31
CA PHE A 37 12.70 -20.71 -15.93
C PHE A 37 12.79 -19.20 -16.17
N PRO A 38 11.89 -18.61 -16.99
CA PRO A 38 11.81 -17.15 -17.03
C PRO A 38 11.47 -16.69 -15.63
N VAL A 39 12.41 -15.99 -14.98
CA VAL A 39 12.12 -15.22 -13.79
C VAL A 39 11.17 -14.12 -14.27
N TRP A 40 9.89 -14.33 -14.07
CA TRP A 40 8.91 -13.28 -14.19
C TRP A 40 9.28 -12.29 -13.07
N ALA A 41 10.07 -11.28 -13.43
CA ALA A 41 10.24 -10.12 -12.57
C ALA A 41 8.82 -9.57 -12.37
N ASP A 42 8.31 -9.73 -11.15
CA ASP A 42 7.06 -9.14 -10.70
C ASP A 42 7.30 -7.61 -10.73
N GLU A 43 7.06 -7.01 -11.90
CA GLU A 43 7.12 -5.56 -12.08
C GLU A 43 5.99 -4.91 -11.28
N ARG A 44 6.19 -4.90 -9.97
CA ARG A 44 5.30 -4.14 -9.10
C ARG A 44 5.40 -2.69 -9.50
N PRO A 45 4.29 -2.06 -9.86
CA PRO A 45 4.31 -0.66 -10.26
C PRO A 45 4.96 0.17 -9.16
N THR A 46 5.91 1.02 -9.56
CA THR A 46 6.56 1.94 -8.63
C THR A 46 5.51 2.83 -7.97
N PRO A 47 5.59 3.03 -6.66
CA PRO A 47 4.65 3.92 -5.98
C PRO A 47 4.80 5.36 -6.50
N LYS A 48 3.68 6.03 -6.72
CA LYS A 48 3.64 7.41 -7.20
C LYS A 48 3.39 8.36 -6.03
N SER A 49 4.07 9.51 -6.03
CA SER A 49 3.81 10.53 -5.03
C SER A 49 2.46 11.20 -5.27
N LEU A 50 1.61 11.26 -4.24
CA LEU A 50 0.29 11.90 -4.31
C LEU A 50 0.40 13.43 -4.41
N TRP A 51 1.46 13.99 -3.88
CA TRP A 51 1.76 15.42 -3.95
C TRP A 51 3.26 15.69 -3.95
N GLN A 52 3.59 16.92 -4.30
CA GLN A 52 4.93 17.46 -4.22
C GLN A 52 4.93 18.73 -3.38
N THR A 53 6.00 18.95 -2.62
CA THR A 53 6.18 20.19 -1.87
C THR A 53 6.38 21.34 -2.85
N VAL A 54 5.59 22.40 -2.68
CA VAL A 54 5.74 23.63 -3.44
C VAL A 54 6.72 24.53 -2.69
N LEU A 55 7.90 24.76 -3.29
CA LEU A 55 8.85 25.73 -2.80
C LEU A 55 8.40 27.12 -3.27
N THR A 56 7.41 27.71 -2.59
CA THR A 56 7.03 29.11 -2.84
C THR A 56 7.99 29.99 -2.05
N PRO A 57 8.79 30.85 -2.68
CA PRO A 57 9.51 31.88 -1.95
C PRO A 57 8.48 32.70 -1.15
N PRO A 58 8.74 33.02 0.11
CA PRO A 58 7.85 33.89 0.86
C PRO A 58 7.71 35.19 0.07
N ALA A 59 6.47 35.55 -0.29
CA ALA A 59 6.22 36.84 -0.92
C ALA A 59 6.66 37.91 0.07
N ALA A 60 7.64 38.70 -0.32
CA ALA A 60 8.32 39.65 0.57
C ALA A 60 7.38 40.67 1.21
N ASP A 61 6.17 40.83 0.65
CA ASP A 61 5.19 41.84 1.06
C ASP A 61 3.89 41.31 1.71
N GLN A 62 3.77 39.97 1.92
CA GLN A 62 2.62 39.44 2.61
C GLN A 62 2.89 39.31 4.12
N PRO A 63 2.09 39.98 4.97
CA PRO A 63 2.19 39.76 6.40
C PRO A 63 1.96 38.29 6.71
N PRO A 64 2.75 37.67 7.61
CA PRO A 64 2.59 36.28 7.96
C PRO A 64 1.17 36.02 8.44
N THR A 65 0.46 35.13 7.76
CA THR A 65 -0.88 34.73 8.20
C THR A 65 -0.77 34.15 9.62
N PRO A 66 -1.51 34.67 10.61
CA PRO A 66 -1.42 34.15 11.96
C PRO A 66 -1.74 32.64 11.96
N ARG A 67 -0.84 31.83 12.48
CA ARG A 67 -1.06 30.39 12.64
C ARG A 67 -2.12 30.16 13.70
N ARG A 68 -3.02 29.23 13.44
CA ARG A 68 -3.98 28.75 14.44
C ARG A 68 -3.25 28.10 15.61
N PRO A 69 -3.69 28.24 16.86
CA PRO A 69 -2.96 27.74 18.04
C PRO A 69 -2.63 26.25 18.02
N TRP A 70 -3.41 25.45 17.30
CA TRP A 70 -3.26 24.03 17.16
C TRP A 70 -2.40 23.59 15.97
N VAL A 71 -1.91 24.52 15.13
CA VAL A 71 -1.02 24.22 14.00
C VAL A 71 0.42 24.32 14.45
N LEU A 72 1.13 23.20 14.50
CA LEU A 72 2.54 23.13 14.84
C LEU A 72 3.40 23.61 13.68
N ARG A 73 3.13 23.14 12.47
CA ARG A 73 3.79 23.56 11.23
C ARG A 73 2.90 23.32 10.02
N ASP A 74 3.18 24.04 8.96
CA ASP A 74 2.46 23.93 7.72
C ASP A 74 3.38 24.13 6.52
N ARG A 75 2.98 23.55 5.38
CA ARG A 75 3.63 23.80 4.08
C ARG A 75 2.63 23.64 2.97
N GLU A 76 2.94 24.28 1.86
CA GLU A 76 2.14 24.15 0.66
C GLU A 76 2.60 22.93 -0.16
N ILE A 77 1.61 22.20 -0.69
CA ILE A 77 1.80 21.03 -1.54
C ILE A 77 0.91 21.13 -2.78
N ALA A 78 1.38 20.56 -3.90
CA ALA A 78 0.62 20.45 -5.14
C ALA A 78 0.28 18.98 -5.38
N LEU A 79 -1.01 18.69 -5.67
CA LEU A 79 -1.51 17.35 -5.96
C LEU A 79 -1.10 16.87 -7.36
N ASP A 80 -0.84 15.58 -7.48
CA ASP A 80 -0.87 14.86 -8.76
C ASP A 80 -2.34 14.62 -9.14
N LEU A 81 -2.92 15.53 -9.94
CA LEU A 81 -4.33 15.47 -10.32
C LEU A 81 -4.67 14.20 -11.14
N PRO A 82 -3.86 13.74 -12.11
CA PRO A 82 -4.09 12.45 -12.75
C PRO A 82 -4.17 11.28 -11.77
N LEU A 83 -3.27 11.21 -10.81
CA LEU A 83 -3.29 10.17 -9.79
C LEU A 83 -4.53 10.26 -8.91
N LEU A 84 -4.96 11.48 -8.56
CA LEU A 84 -6.16 11.71 -7.79
C LEU A 84 -7.41 11.16 -8.47
N GLN A 85 -7.52 11.26 -9.80
CA GLN A 85 -8.64 10.69 -10.56
C GLN A 85 -8.66 9.16 -10.48
N VAL A 86 -7.49 8.51 -10.57
CA VAL A 86 -7.38 7.06 -10.41
C VAL A 86 -7.79 6.61 -9.01
N LEU A 87 -7.46 7.38 -7.98
CA LEU A 87 -7.81 7.08 -6.60
C LEU A 87 -9.32 7.14 -6.32
N LYS A 88 -10.08 7.91 -7.09
CA LYS A 88 -11.54 8.00 -6.96
C LYS A 88 -12.26 6.77 -7.49
N ASP A 89 -11.61 5.95 -8.33
CA ASP A 89 -12.22 4.76 -8.88
C ASP A 89 -12.25 3.63 -7.84
N ALA A 90 -13.42 3.38 -7.28
CA ALA A 90 -13.65 2.28 -6.34
C ALA A 90 -13.48 0.88 -6.98
N GLY A 91 -13.57 0.79 -8.30
CA GLY A 91 -13.39 -0.44 -9.07
C GLY A 91 -11.92 -0.77 -9.38
N ALA A 92 -11.03 0.21 -9.28
CA ALA A 92 -9.60 0.00 -9.59
C ALA A 92 -8.99 -1.09 -8.71
N ARG A 93 -8.54 -2.15 -9.34
CA ARG A 93 -7.85 -3.27 -8.68
C ARG A 93 -6.68 -3.75 -9.54
N PRO A 94 -5.47 -3.97 -8.97
CA PRO A 94 -5.11 -3.62 -7.59
C PRO A 94 -5.16 -2.10 -7.36
N HIS A 95 -5.37 -1.69 -6.10
CA HIS A 95 -5.29 -0.27 -5.77
C HIS A 95 -3.92 0.31 -6.16
N PRO A 96 -3.87 1.56 -6.64
CA PRO A 96 -2.61 2.19 -6.98
C PRO A 96 -1.74 2.33 -5.73
N ARG A 97 -0.44 2.10 -5.89
CA ARG A 97 0.54 2.33 -4.84
C ARG A 97 0.87 3.83 -4.82
N ILE A 98 0.66 4.45 -3.69
CA ILE A 98 0.90 5.89 -3.51
C ILE A 98 1.85 6.14 -2.37
N THR A 99 2.60 7.22 -2.47
CA THR A 99 3.43 7.75 -1.38
C THR A 99 3.02 9.17 -1.05
N VAL A 100 3.28 9.55 0.18
CA VAL A 100 3.14 10.91 0.67
C VAL A 100 4.43 11.32 1.36
N GLU A 101 4.88 12.55 1.11
CA GLU A 101 5.98 13.15 1.83
C GLU A 101 5.41 13.98 2.99
N LEU A 102 5.84 13.67 4.21
CA LEU A 102 5.50 14.41 5.41
C LEU A 102 6.66 15.33 5.83
N PHE A 103 6.52 16.00 6.98
CA PHE A 103 7.49 16.99 7.45
C PHE A 103 8.84 16.41 7.89
N ASP A 104 8.99 15.10 7.98
CA ASP A 104 10.24 14.41 8.26
C ASP A 104 11.12 14.24 7.01
N GLY A 105 10.62 14.64 5.83
CA GLY A 105 11.31 14.48 4.55
C GLY A 105 11.31 13.05 4.03
N ALA A 106 10.63 12.13 4.73
CA ALA A 106 10.50 10.76 4.28
C ALA A 106 9.26 10.58 3.39
N ASN A 107 9.38 9.67 2.42
CA ASN A 107 8.24 9.23 1.62
C ASN A 107 7.60 8.01 2.29
N HIS A 108 6.37 8.18 2.75
CA HIS A 108 5.59 7.13 3.38
C HIS A 108 4.67 6.48 2.36
N GLU A 109 4.78 5.17 2.18
CA GLU A 109 3.87 4.43 1.30
C GLU A 109 2.56 4.17 2.02
N LEU A 110 1.45 4.41 1.30
CA LEU A 110 0.09 4.20 1.78
C LEU A 110 -0.49 2.94 1.16
N ASP A 111 -1.18 2.16 1.98
CA ASP A 111 -1.94 0.99 1.58
C ASP A 111 -3.43 1.31 1.65
N ILE A 112 -4.08 1.36 0.48
CA ILE A 112 -5.50 1.70 0.38
C ILE A 112 -6.31 0.44 0.69
N THR A 113 -7.09 0.50 1.74
CA THR A 113 -7.97 -0.60 2.16
C THR A 113 -9.38 -0.47 1.61
N SER A 114 -9.83 0.75 1.36
CA SER A 114 -11.19 1.03 0.89
C SER A 114 -11.25 2.32 0.09
N THR A 115 -11.97 2.25 -1.04
CA THR A 115 -12.42 3.43 -1.79
C THR A 115 -13.93 3.31 -1.98
N VAL A 116 -14.66 4.33 -1.56
CA VAL A 116 -16.12 4.43 -1.73
C VAL A 116 -16.41 5.65 -2.61
N SER A 117 -16.72 5.39 -3.87
CA SER A 117 -17.18 6.44 -4.79
C SER A 117 -18.64 6.78 -4.51
N ARG A 118 -18.97 8.06 -4.57
CA ARG A 118 -20.31 8.58 -4.34
C ARG A 118 -20.76 9.42 -5.53
N ILE A 119 -22.03 9.78 -5.53
CA ILE A 119 -22.60 10.73 -6.48
C ILE A 119 -21.85 12.07 -6.37
N ASN A 120 -21.84 12.86 -7.43
CA ASN A 120 -21.18 14.17 -7.50
C ASN A 120 -19.64 14.15 -7.44
N ASP A 121 -19.03 13.13 -8.08
CA ASP A 121 -17.56 13.05 -8.21
C ASP A 121 -16.83 13.06 -6.86
N THR A 122 -17.46 12.55 -5.81
CA THR A 122 -16.89 12.44 -4.48
C THR A 122 -16.46 11.02 -4.19
N ALA A 123 -15.29 10.84 -3.61
CA ALA A 123 -14.81 9.56 -3.13
C ALA A 123 -14.25 9.70 -1.72
N ILE A 124 -14.44 8.64 -0.91
CA ILE A 124 -13.82 8.50 0.40
C ILE A 124 -12.81 7.37 0.30
N ILE A 125 -11.56 7.68 0.59
CA ILE A 125 -10.42 6.76 0.48
C ILE A 125 -9.86 6.57 1.88
N ARG A 126 -9.73 5.32 2.31
CA ARG A 126 -9.20 4.96 3.63
C ARG A 126 -8.12 3.92 3.48
N GLY A 127 -7.18 3.94 4.41
CA GLY A 127 -6.11 2.96 4.44
C GLY A 127 -5.17 3.17 5.60
N THR A 128 -4.02 2.51 5.48
CA THR A 128 -2.99 2.51 6.50
C THR A 128 -1.63 2.87 5.89
N PHE A 129 -0.71 3.28 6.73
CA PHE A 129 0.68 3.42 6.33
C PHE A 129 1.34 2.04 6.25
N LYS A 130 2.14 1.81 5.21
CA LYS A 130 2.94 0.59 5.13
C LYS A 130 4.12 0.62 6.08
N PRO A 131 4.54 -0.56 6.59
CA PRO A 131 5.75 -0.66 7.40
C PRO A 131 6.98 -0.06 6.70
N PRO A 132 7.92 0.54 7.46
CA PRO A 132 7.97 0.57 8.94
C PRO A 132 7.02 1.58 9.60
N SER A 133 6.38 2.44 8.82
CA SER A 133 5.40 3.42 9.32
C SER A 133 4.15 2.74 9.86
N ARG A 134 3.53 3.32 10.89
CA ARG A 134 2.28 2.80 11.48
C ARG A 134 1.30 3.94 11.65
N GLY A 135 0.10 3.74 11.17
CA GLY A 135 -0.96 4.72 11.27
C GLY A 135 -2.02 4.50 10.21
N ASP A 136 -2.97 5.38 10.17
CA ASP A 136 -4.09 5.34 9.24
C ASP A 136 -4.29 6.69 8.55
N PHE A 137 -5.11 6.67 7.51
CA PHE A 137 -5.50 7.89 6.82
C PHE A 137 -6.94 7.79 6.30
N THR A 138 -7.56 8.94 6.20
CA THR A 138 -8.84 9.11 5.50
C THR A 138 -8.76 10.36 4.63
N PHE A 139 -8.99 10.18 3.34
CA PHE A 139 -9.10 11.26 2.37
C PHE A 139 -10.52 11.34 1.81
N VAL A 140 -11.02 12.54 1.69
CA VAL A 140 -12.24 12.86 0.95
C VAL A 140 -11.81 13.66 -0.28
N VAL A 141 -12.12 13.11 -1.44
CA VAL A 141 -11.82 13.75 -2.72
C VAL A 141 -13.12 14.16 -3.37
N ASN A 142 -13.21 15.42 -3.81
CA ASN A 142 -14.33 15.94 -4.59
C ASN A 142 -13.76 16.72 -5.75
N ALA A 143 -14.05 16.32 -6.97
CA ALA A 143 -13.42 16.85 -8.18
C ALA A 143 -11.88 16.83 -8.05
N ASN A 144 -11.23 17.99 -8.01
CA ASN A 144 -9.79 18.17 -7.83
C ASN A 144 -9.40 18.62 -6.41
N LEU A 145 -10.34 18.52 -5.46
CA LEU A 145 -10.12 18.86 -4.06
C LEU A 145 -9.81 17.60 -3.27
N LEU A 146 -8.85 17.70 -2.36
CA LEU A 146 -8.55 16.65 -1.40
C LEU A 146 -8.53 17.27 -0.01
N VAL A 147 -9.33 16.72 0.89
CA VAL A 147 -9.30 17.03 2.32
C VAL A 147 -9.14 15.73 3.07
N GLY A 148 -8.31 15.72 4.09
CA GLY A 148 -8.14 14.50 4.84
C GLY A 148 -7.31 14.64 6.09
N THR A 149 -7.28 13.54 6.81
CA THR A 149 -6.50 13.34 8.02
C THR A 149 -5.60 12.13 7.88
N MET A 150 -4.43 12.21 8.48
CA MET A 150 -3.47 11.12 8.56
C MET A 150 -2.92 11.08 9.99
N GLN A 151 -2.97 9.92 10.61
CA GLN A 151 -2.35 9.65 11.90
C GLN A 151 -1.11 8.81 11.66
N LEU A 152 0.05 9.29 12.08
CA LEU A 152 1.32 8.55 11.99
C LEU A 152 1.98 8.53 13.37
N GLY A 153 1.86 7.41 14.07
CA GLY A 153 2.22 7.35 15.49
C GLY A 153 1.40 8.36 16.29
N ASP A 154 2.10 9.22 17.03
CA ASP A 154 1.47 10.25 17.86
C ASP A 154 1.21 11.56 17.10
N ARG A 155 1.57 11.62 15.81
CA ARG A 155 1.44 12.84 15.01
C ARG A 155 0.18 12.80 14.18
N LEU A 156 -0.55 13.93 14.19
CA LEU A 156 -1.75 14.13 13.39
C LEU A 156 -1.48 15.16 12.29
N TYR A 157 -1.84 14.79 11.07
CA TYR A 157 -1.72 15.63 9.90
C TYR A 157 -3.08 15.89 9.29
N LYS A 158 -3.29 17.09 8.79
CA LYS A 158 -4.50 17.48 8.04
C LYS A 158 -4.12 18.14 6.74
N THR A 159 -4.97 18.01 5.73
CA THR A 159 -4.84 18.76 4.49
C THR A 159 -5.98 19.76 4.38
N GLU A 160 -5.65 20.98 3.97
CA GLU A 160 -6.62 22.06 3.69
C GLU A 160 -6.47 22.50 2.24
N HIS A 161 -7.59 22.69 1.56
CA HIS A 161 -7.57 23.20 0.19
C HIS A 161 -7.25 24.70 0.15
N ILE A 162 -6.40 25.10 -0.78
CA ILE A 162 -6.10 26.50 -1.06
C ILE A 162 -6.81 26.92 -2.36
N ALA A 163 -6.32 26.46 -3.51
CA ALA A 163 -6.86 26.72 -4.82
C ALA A 163 -6.18 25.84 -5.88
N ASN A 164 -6.88 25.51 -6.98
CA ASN A 164 -6.29 24.92 -8.18
C ASN A 164 -5.38 23.69 -7.94
N GLY A 165 -5.81 22.77 -7.07
CA GLY A 165 -5.03 21.57 -6.73
C GLY A 165 -3.88 21.82 -5.76
N ARG A 166 -3.72 23.05 -5.25
CA ARG A 166 -2.78 23.39 -4.18
C ARG A 166 -3.45 23.20 -2.84
N LEU A 167 -2.75 22.59 -1.93
CA LEU A 167 -3.18 22.28 -0.57
C LEU A 167 -2.18 22.87 0.43
N ARG A 168 -2.66 23.03 1.65
CA ARG A 168 -1.80 23.21 2.81
C ARG A 168 -1.78 21.91 3.60
N LEU A 169 -0.60 21.31 3.73
CA LEU A 169 -0.37 20.21 4.66
C LEU A 169 -0.08 20.83 6.04
N LEU A 170 -0.78 20.36 7.04
CA LEU A 170 -0.68 20.82 8.43
C LEU A 170 -0.22 19.65 9.31
N GLU A 171 0.70 19.89 10.22
CA GLU A 171 0.89 19.06 11.41
C GLU A 171 0.21 19.75 12.57
N VAL A 172 -0.65 19.03 13.27
CA VAL A 172 -1.53 19.62 14.29
C VAL A 172 -1.31 18.97 15.66
N ASP A 173 -1.45 19.80 16.67
CA ASP A 173 -1.48 19.36 18.07
C ASP A 173 -2.93 18.92 18.40
N PRO A 174 -3.17 17.61 18.61
CA PRO A 174 -4.51 17.12 18.86
C PRO A 174 -5.10 17.64 20.18
N GLU A 175 -4.26 17.98 21.15
CA GLU A 175 -4.72 18.49 22.45
C GLU A 175 -5.23 19.93 22.39
N LYS A 176 -4.82 20.69 21.36
CA LYS A 176 -5.22 22.09 21.15
C LYS A 176 -6.29 22.26 20.08
N LEU A 177 -6.77 21.15 19.49
CA LEU A 177 -7.90 21.24 18.57
C LEU A 177 -9.13 21.81 19.29
N PRO A 178 -9.88 22.71 18.65
CA PRO A 178 -11.14 23.15 19.21
C PRO A 178 -12.09 21.95 19.35
N PRO A 179 -12.91 21.89 20.39
CA PRO A 179 -13.96 20.88 20.49
C PRO A 179 -14.95 21.04 19.32
N ASP A 180 -15.44 19.89 18.84
CA ASP A 180 -16.47 19.83 17.79
C ASP A 180 -17.82 20.36 18.24
#